data_a9a04244754ece3ace1be3b632a257b9
#
_entry.id   a9a04244754ece3ace1be3b632a257b9
#
_cell.length_a   1.000
_cell.length_b   1.000
_cell.length_c   1.000
_cell.angle_alpha   90.00
_cell.angle_beta   90.00
_cell.angle_gamma   90.00
#
_symmetry.space_group_name_H-M   'P 1'
#
loop_
_entity.id
_entity.type
_entity.pdbx_description
1 polymer ?
#
loop_
_entity_poly.entity_id
_entity_poly.type
_entity_poly.pdbx_seq_one_letter_code
_entity_poly.pdbx_strand_id
1 'polypeptide(L)'
;LRSYTISYKLFFILEQFRKQSYSLEHLIEEFNVRNIDLSDFYHFIEKDEFFDLLVMANNFKGPFVKYKISKDLSSYTAYSPERVDFLITKHCNLACKHCFEGSSPSFEVKRISSSDTDRILSQFEAANIQTLKITGGEPFSHPDIDNFLFKAIQCHFETIILTNALLLNKQRIDMIKKGHIQLGISLDGMTSDTHDFIRGKGAFDKLIRIL
;
A
#
# COMPACT_ATOMS: atom_id res chain seq x y z
N LEU A 1 -0.09 -8.19 -8.62
CA LEU A 1 -1.01 -7.09 -8.96
C LEU A 1 -0.41 -6.30 -10.11
N ARG A 2 -1.11 -6.19 -11.24
CA ARG A 2 -0.71 -5.30 -12.33
C ARG A 2 -1.27 -3.92 -12.00
N SER A 3 -0.43 -2.89 -11.96
CA SER A 3 -0.87 -1.50 -11.86
C SER A 3 -1.15 -0.98 -13.27
N TYR A 4 -2.30 -0.35 -13.48
CA TYR A 4 -2.66 0.26 -14.75
C TYR A 4 -2.75 1.78 -14.54
N THR A 5 -2.08 2.53 -15.40
CA THR A 5 -2.31 3.98 -15.50
C THR A 5 -3.46 4.18 -16.47
N ILE A 6 -4.59 4.65 -15.98
CA ILE A 6 -5.77 4.93 -16.79
C ILE A 6 -6.01 6.43 -16.90
N SER A 7 -6.54 6.88 -18.04
CA SER A 7 -6.90 8.29 -18.21
C SER A 7 -8.07 8.66 -17.28
N TYR A 8 -8.16 9.95 -16.90
CA TYR A 8 -9.28 10.45 -16.09
C TYR A 8 -10.65 10.16 -16.72
N LYS A 9 -10.74 10.24 -18.05
CA LYS A 9 -11.96 9.90 -18.81
C LYS A 9 -12.36 8.44 -18.59
N LEU A 10 -11.39 7.54 -18.68
CA LEU A 10 -11.61 6.11 -18.48
C LEU A 10 -11.97 5.79 -17.02
N PHE A 11 -11.32 6.41 -16.07
CA PHE A 11 -11.68 6.29 -14.65
C PHE A 11 -13.15 6.69 -14.40
N PHE A 12 -13.58 7.83 -14.97
CA PHE A 12 -14.97 8.29 -14.85
C PHE A 12 -15.96 7.30 -15.43
N ILE A 13 -15.64 6.70 -16.57
CA ILE A 13 -16.45 5.66 -17.21
C ILE A 13 -16.59 4.44 -16.31
N LEU A 14 -15.48 3.92 -15.80
CA LEU A 14 -15.47 2.76 -14.89
C LEU A 14 -16.24 3.03 -13.58
N GLU A 15 -16.20 4.26 -13.08
CA GLU A 15 -16.97 4.67 -11.89
C GLU A 15 -18.49 4.68 -12.18
N GLN A 16 -18.92 5.09 -13.37
CA GLN A 16 -20.32 5.03 -13.76
C GLN A 16 -20.82 3.58 -13.91
N PHE A 17 -20.03 2.70 -14.52
CA PHE A 17 -20.33 1.26 -14.58
C PHE A 17 -20.56 0.67 -13.19
N ARG A 18 -19.73 1.01 -12.23
CA ARG A 18 -19.84 0.51 -10.87
C ARG A 18 -21.10 0.98 -10.14
N LYS A 19 -21.51 2.24 -10.37
CA LYS A 19 -22.61 2.86 -9.59
C LYS A 19 -24.01 2.44 -10.04
N GLN A 20 -24.21 2.11 -11.31
CA GLN A 20 -25.55 2.05 -11.88
C GLN A 20 -25.83 0.81 -12.75
N SER A 21 -24.93 -0.17 -12.83
CA SER A 21 -25.15 -1.38 -13.66
C SER A 21 -25.55 -1.05 -15.12
N TYR A 22 -24.96 -0.01 -15.70
CA TYR A 22 -25.22 0.34 -17.10
C TYR A 22 -24.66 -0.71 -18.06
N SER A 23 -25.38 -0.98 -19.17
CA SER A 23 -24.78 -1.67 -20.30
C SER A 23 -23.76 -0.77 -21.01
N LEU A 24 -22.82 -1.38 -21.69
CA LEU A 24 -21.82 -0.66 -22.50
C LEU A 24 -22.50 0.27 -23.52
N GLU A 25 -23.60 -0.19 -24.15
CA GLU A 25 -24.38 0.56 -25.13
C GLU A 25 -24.97 1.83 -24.51
N HIS A 26 -25.56 1.74 -23.35
CA HIS A 26 -26.14 2.90 -22.65
C HIS A 26 -25.09 3.96 -22.28
N LEU A 27 -23.88 3.53 -21.92
CA LEU A 27 -22.77 4.44 -21.64
C LEU A 27 -22.27 5.15 -22.90
N ILE A 28 -22.12 4.43 -24.00
CA ILE A 28 -21.74 5.00 -25.29
C ILE A 28 -22.77 6.06 -25.73
N GLU A 29 -24.05 5.79 -25.54
CA GLU A 29 -25.14 6.71 -25.84
C GLU A 29 -25.09 7.97 -24.98
N GLU A 30 -24.87 7.84 -23.67
CA GLU A 30 -24.72 8.97 -22.74
C GLU A 30 -23.50 9.84 -23.03
N PHE A 31 -22.39 9.23 -23.45
CA PHE A 31 -21.18 9.96 -23.84
C PHE A 31 -21.34 10.70 -25.17
N ASN A 32 -22.01 10.09 -26.12
CA ASN A 32 -22.34 10.73 -27.43
C ASN A 32 -23.22 11.97 -27.23
N VAL A 33 -24.22 11.90 -26.35
CA VAL A 33 -25.08 13.04 -26.00
C VAL A 33 -24.29 14.18 -25.38
N ARG A 34 -23.22 13.88 -24.64
CA ARG A 34 -22.36 14.88 -23.99
C ARG A 34 -21.18 15.35 -24.84
N ASN A 35 -21.09 14.90 -26.07
CA ASN A 35 -20.01 15.22 -27.02
C ASN A 35 -18.60 14.91 -26.45
N ILE A 36 -18.47 13.79 -25.76
CA ILE A 36 -17.21 13.32 -25.17
C ILE A 36 -16.50 12.46 -26.22
N ASP A 37 -15.23 12.81 -26.49
CA ASP A 37 -14.39 12.03 -27.39
C ASP A 37 -14.11 10.63 -26.80
N LEU A 38 -14.57 9.62 -27.53
CA LEU A 38 -14.48 8.20 -27.15
C LEU A 38 -13.34 7.46 -27.86
N SER A 39 -12.53 8.13 -28.69
CA SER A 39 -11.46 7.47 -29.45
C SER A 39 -10.50 6.68 -28.57
N ASP A 40 -10.05 7.28 -27.44
CA ASP A 40 -9.20 6.63 -26.45
C ASP A 40 -9.90 5.44 -25.77
N PHE A 41 -11.21 5.55 -25.56
CA PHE A 41 -12.02 4.50 -24.95
C PHE A 41 -12.18 3.30 -25.86
N TYR A 42 -12.51 3.50 -27.15
CA TYR A 42 -12.59 2.42 -28.12
C TYR A 42 -11.26 1.69 -28.28
N HIS A 43 -10.16 2.44 -28.37
CA HIS A 43 -8.82 1.84 -28.44
C HIS A 43 -8.46 1.01 -27.19
N PHE A 44 -9.01 1.35 -26.05
CA PHE A 44 -8.78 0.64 -24.80
C PHE A 44 -9.63 -0.63 -24.65
N ILE A 45 -10.92 -0.60 -25.06
CA ILE A 45 -11.80 -1.79 -24.98
C ILE A 45 -11.43 -2.89 -25.96
N GLU A 46 -10.68 -2.57 -27.02
CA GLU A 46 -10.15 -3.55 -27.96
C GLU A 46 -8.97 -4.36 -27.39
N LYS A 47 -8.44 -3.99 -26.23
CA LYS A 47 -7.36 -4.72 -25.58
C LYS A 47 -7.89 -5.73 -24.56
N ASP A 48 -7.28 -6.90 -24.52
CA ASP A 48 -7.60 -7.95 -23.53
C ASP A 48 -7.52 -7.45 -22.07
N GLU A 49 -6.72 -6.41 -21.83
CA GLU A 49 -6.55 -5.76 -20.54
C GLU A 49 -7.83 -5.09 -20.00
N PHE A 50 -8.78 -4.73 -20.88
CA PHE A 50 -10.05 -4.14 -20.46
C PHE A 50 -10.93 -5.13 -19.70
N PHE A 51 -11.01 -6.38 -20.13
CA PHE A 51 -11.78 -7.41 -19.44
C PHE A 51 -11.21 -7.71 -18.06
N ASP A 52 -9.89 -7.75 -17.93
CA ASP A 52 -9.23 -7.91 -16.62
C ASP A 52 -9.57 -6.75 -15.68
N LEU A 53 -9.58 -5.52 -16.19
CA LEU A 53 -9.92 -4.32 -15.41
C LEU A 53 -11.40 -4.31 -14.99
N LEU A 54 -12.33 -4.73 -15.86
CA LEU A 54 -13.75 -4.85 -15.52
C LEU A 54 -14.00 -5.92 -14.46
N VAL A 55 -13.33 -7.07 -14.57
CA VAL A 55 -13.41 -8.14 -13.56
C VAL A 55 -12.87 -7.66 -12.21
N MET A 56 -11.76 -6.93 -12.22
CA MET A 56 -11.22 -6.31 -11.00
C MET A 56 -12.18 -5.27 -10.42
N ALA A 57 -12.77 -4.40 -11.26
CA ALA A 57 -13.71 -3.37 -10.81
C ALA A 57 -14.99 -3.97 -10.20
N ASN A 58 -15.52 -5.06 -10.77
CA ASN A 58 -16.68 -5.77 -10.22
C ASN A 58 -16.41 -6.49 -8.91
N ASN A 59 -15.18 -6.96 -8.70
CA ASN A 59 -14.76 -7.67 -7.49
C ASN A 59 -14.26 -6.72 -6.39
N PHE A 60 -14.01 -5.44 -6.71
CA PHE A 60 -13.49 -4.46 -5.78
C PHE A 60 -14.63 -3.91 -4.90
N LYS A 61 -14.63 -4.27 -3.61
CA LYS A 61 -15.63 -3.82 -2.62
C LYS A 61 -15.29 -2.48 -1.95
N GLY A 62 -14.14 -1.89 -2.26
CA GLY A 62 -13.70 -0.60 -1.71
C GLY A 62 -14.21 0.61 -2.50
N PRO A 63 -14.17 1.82 -1.93
CA PRO A 63 -14.45 3.03 -2.69
C PRO A 63 -13.34 3.26 -3.72
N PHE A 64 -13.70 3.49 -4.99
CA PHE A 64 -12.74 4.08 -5.93
C PHE A 64 -12.39 5.49 -5.48
N VAL A 65 -11.13 5.74 -5.40
CA VAL A 65 -10.62 6.98 -4.92
C VAL A 65 -10.83 8.08 -5.95
N LYS A 66 -11.60 9.10 -5.58
CA LYS A 66 -11.90 10.22 -6.46
C LYS A 66 -10.77 11.25 -6.38
N TYR A 67 -9.84 11.21 -7.33
CA TYR A 67 -8.90 12.32 -7.49
C TYR A 67 -9.66 13.58 -7.89
N LYS A 68 -9.67 14.58 -7.03
CA LYS A 68 -10.16 15.90 -7.37
C LYS A 68 -9.06 16.61 -8.15
N ILE A 69 -9.02 16.42 -9.46
CA ILE A 69 -8.16 17.23 -10.31
C ILE A 69 -8.76 18.64 -10.29
N SER A 70 -8.06 19.59 -9.66
CA SER A 70 -8.43 21.00 -9.80
C SER A 70 -8.20 21.39 -11.26
N LYS A 71 -9.15 22.10 -11.87
CA LYS A 71 -9.05 22.56 -13.26
C LYS A 71 -7.96 23.62 -13.48
N ASP A 72 -7.31 24.07 -12.43
CA ASP A 72 -6.29 25.10 -12.47
C ASP A 72 -4.89 24.47 -12.36
N LEU A 73 -4.38 24.00 -13.49
CA LEU A 73 -3.01 23.50 -13.65
C LEU A 73 -1.95 24.60 -13.67
N SER A 74 -2.34 25.87 -13.50
CA SER A 74 -1.41 27.01 -13.52
C SER A 74 -0.67 27.21 -12.19
N SER A 75 -1.16 26.61 -11.10
CA SER A 75 -0.42 26.52 -9.85
C SER A 75 0.17 25.11 -9.73
N TYR A 76 1.45 25.00 -9.44
CA TYR A 76 2.13 23.74 -9.09
C TYR A 76 1.50 23.13 -7.84
N THR A 77 0.30 22.59 -7.97
CA THR A 77 -0.33 21.82 -6.90
C THR A 77 0.34 20.45 -6.89
N ALA A 78 1.10 20.19 -5.84
CA ALA A 78 1.61 18.87 -5.59
C ALA A 78 0.43 17.89 -5.50
N TYR A 79 0.40 16.90 -6.36
CA TYR A 79 -0.54 15.81 -6.24
C TYR A 79 -0.32 15.09 -4.91
N SER A 80 -1.38 14.58 -4.31
CA SER A 80 -1.23 13.67 -3.18
C SER A 80 -0.31 12.51 -3.58
N PRO A 81 0.61 12.09 -2.72
CA PRO A 81 1.49 10.98 -3.04
C PRO A 81 0.67 9.71 -3.23
N GLU A 82 0.99 8.93 -4.25
CA GLU A 82 0.39 7.61 -4.46
C GLU A 82 0.77 6.64 -3.34
N ARG A 83 2.00 6.78 -2.82
CA ARG A 83 2.56 5.95 -1.76
C ARG A 83 3.19 6.78 -0.67
N VAL A 84 2.99 6.35 0.58
CA VAL A 84 3.70 6.87 1.75
C VAL A 84 4.59 5.79 2.33
N ASP A 85 5.88 6.09 2.49
CA ASP A 85 6.83 5.28 3.25
C ASP A 85 6.88 5.84 4.68
N PHE A 86 6.26 5.14 5.62
CA PHE A 86 6.12 5.58 7.01
C PHE A 86 7.15 4.89 7.91
N LEU A 87 8.12 5.66 8.39
CA LEU A 87 9.12 5.20 9.35
C LEU A 87 8.53 5.27 10.76
N ILE A 88 8.00 4.15 11.26
CA ILE A 88 7.32 4.12 12.56
C ILE A 88 8.30 4.20 13.73
N THR A 89 9.54 3.76 13.55
CA THR A 89 10.58 3.78 14.60
C THR A 89 11.99 3.73 13.99
N LYS A 90 12.98 4.27 14.69
CA LYS A 90 14.40 4.01 14.40
C LYS A 90 14.98 2.87 15.23
N HIS A 91 14.25 2.38 16.24
CA HIS A 91 14.66 1.21 16.99
C HIS A 91 14.61 -0.04 16.12
N CYS A 92 15.61 -0.91 16.29
CA CYS A 92 15.67 -2.20 15.62
C CYS A 92 16.26 -3.25 16.57
N ASN A 93 15.77 -4.46 16.54
CA ASN A 93 16.34 -5.59 17.28
C ASN A 93 17.66 -6.10 16.67
N LEU A 94 18.08 -5.55 15.53
CA LEU A 94 19.35 -5.82 14.85
C LEU A 94 20.19 -4.54 14.68
N ALA A 95 21.48 -4.71 14.37
CA ALA A 95 22.41 -3.65 14.00
C ALA A 95 23.16 -4.06 12.72
N CYS A 96 22.43 -4.13 11.61
CA CYS A 96 22.96 -4.62 10.33
C CYS A 96 24.06 -3.71 9.78
N LYS A 97 25.13 -4.30 9.22
CA LYS A 97 26.29 -3.56 8.70
C LYS A 97 25.95 -2.58 7.57
N HIS A 98 24.93 -2.87 6.78
CA HIS A 98 24.50 -2.08 5.63
C HIS A 98 23.25 -1.23 5.89
N CYS A 99 22.86 -1.07 7.18
CA CYS A 99 21.63 -0.38 7.50
C CYS A 99 21.65 1.07 7.02
N PHE A 100 20.80 1.40 6.05
CA PHE A 100 20.69 2.76 5.51
C PHE A 100 20.23 3.77 6.57
N GLU A 101 19.30 3.37 7.45
CA GLU A 101 18.78 4.21 8.53
C GLU A 101 19.72 4.31 9.75
N GLY A 102 20.80 3.53 9.78
CA GLY A 102 21.67 3.41 10.96
C GLY A 102 20.94 2.89 12.20
N SER A 103 19.83 2.18 12.00
CA SER A 103 18.98 1.69 13.09
C SER A 103 19.69 0.65 13.94
N SER A 104 19.41 0.65 15.23
CA SER A 104 20.00 -0.28 16.20
C SER A 104 19.15 -0.40 17.46
N PRO A 105 19.44 -1.36 18.36
CA PRO A 105 18.78 -1.48 19.66
C PRO A 105 19.00 -0.27 20.60
N SER A 106 19.97 0.60 20.29
CA SER A 106 20.27 1.78 21.13
C SER A 106 19.28 2.95 20.95
N PHE A 107 18.47 2.95 19.90
CA PHE A 107 17.48 4.01 19.70
C PHE A 107 16.30 3.86 20.65
N GLU A 108 15.93 4.97 21.27
CA GLU A 108 14.70 5.03 22.07
C GLU A 108 13.46 4.91 21.22
N VAL A 109 12.47 4.17 21.71
CA VAL A 109 11.17 4.04 21.05
C VAL A 109 10.20 5.09 21.60
N LYS A 110 9.76 6.00 20.76
CA LYS A 110 8.67 6.93 21.09
C LYS A 110 7.33 6.24 20.86
N ARG A 111 6.48 6.23 21.90
CA ARG A 111 5.14 5.68 21.82
C ARG A 111 4.26 6.53 20.90
N ILE A 112 3.38 5.87 20.16
CA ILE A 112 2.33 6.52 19.37
C ILE A 112 1.01 6.29 20.09
N SER A 113 0.35 7.38 20.49
CA SER A 113 -0.96 7.26 21.11
C SER A 113 -2.02 6.73 20.13
N SER A 114 -3.11 6.18 20.64
CA SER A 114 -4.22 5.74 19.78
C SER A 114 -4.80 6.90 18.97
N SER A 115 -4.90 8.09 19.59
CA SER A 115 -5.36 9.31 18.91
C SER A 115 -4.39 9.79 17.82
N ASP A 116 -3.07 9.66 18.03
CA ASP A 116 -2.10 9.98 16.97
C ASP A 116 -2.17 8.97 15.83
N THR A 117 -2.39 7.69 16.13
CA THR A 117 -2.62 6.67 15.10
C THR A 117 -3.84 7.03 14.26
N ASP A 118 -4.97 7.37 14.89
CA ASP A 118 -6.19 7.77 14.18
C ASP A 118 -5.95 9.01 13.31
N ARG A 119 -5.28 10.01 13.86
CA ARG A 119 -4.96 11.25 13.14
C ARG A 119 -4.05 10.99 11.93
N ILE A 120 -3.00 10.17 12.08
CA ILE A 120 -2.06 9.84 11.00
C ILE A 120 -2.80 9.10 9.89
N LEU A 121 -3.55 8.05 10.23
CA LEU A 121 -4.28 7.25 9.24
C LEU A 121 -5.36 8.06 8.54
N SER A 122 -6.10 8.91 9.26
CA SER A 122 -7.08 9.81 8.66
C SER A 122 -6.45 10.83 7.69
N GLN A 123 -5.24 11.31 7.98
CA GLN A 123 -4.50 12.18 7.05
C GLN A 123 -4.08 11.42 5.79
N PHE A 124 -3.67 10.16 5.89
CA PHE A 124 -3.34 9.33 4.74
C PHE A 124 -4.58 9.04 3.89
N GLU A 125 -5.72 8.77 4.52
CA GLU A 125 -7.00 8.62 3.83
C GLU A 125 -7.44 9.92 3.13
N ALA A 126 -7.36 11.06 3.83
CA ALA A 126 -7.71 12.37 3.25
C ALA A 126 -6.77 12.75 2.09
N ALA A 127 -5.49 12.38 2.16
CA ALA A 127 -4.52 12.52 1.08
C ALA A 127 -4.74 11.50 -0.03
N ASN A 128 -5.60 10.52 0.17
CA ASN A 128 -5.97 9.55 -0.84
C ASN A 128 -4.81 8.70 -1.36
N ILE A 129 -3.90 8.33 -0.44
CA ILE A 129 -2.82 7.42 -0.79
C ILE A 129 -3.37 6.05 -1.19
N GLN A 130 -2.69 5.37 -2.07
CA GLN A 130 -3.05 4.00 -2.48
C GLN A 130 -2.27 2.94 -1.71
N THR A 131 -1.05 3.28 -1.31
CA THR A 131 -0.15 2.34 -0.62
C THR A 131 0.48 2.99 0.60
N LEU A 132 0.33 2.35 1.75
CA LEU A 132 1.08 2.64 2.97
C LEU A 132 2.17 1.59 3.13
N LYS A 133 3.44 1.99 3.01
CA LYS A 133 4.58 1.13 3.32
C LYS A 133 5.14 1.48 4.68
N ILE A 134 5.00 0.57 5.63
CA ILE A 134 5.51 0.71 6.99
C ILE A 134 6.93 0.16 7.05
N THR A 135 7.85 0.97 7.50
CA THR A 135 9.27 0.68 7.59
C THR A 135 9.89 1.34 8.82
N GLY A 136 11.20 1.50 8.85
CA GLY A 136 11.95 2.14 9.91
C GLY A 136 13.18 1.33 10.29
N GLY A 137 13.44 1.17 11.57
CA GLY A 137 14.35 0.16 12.09
C GLY A 137 13.73 -1.23 11.89
N GLU A 138 13.03 -1.71 12.92
CA GLU A 138 12.16 -2.88 12.79
C GLU A 138 10.75 -2.51 13.24
N PRO A 139 9.76 -2.48 12.35
CA PRO A 139 8.40 -2.08 12.72
C PRO A 139 7.82 -2.89 13.89
N PHE A 140 8.05 -4.21 13.91
CA PHE A 140 7.54 -5.08 14.96
C PHE A 140 8.26 -4.92 16.32
N SER A 141 9.31 -4.10 16.38
CA SER A 141 9.91 -3.68 17.65
C SER A 141 9.17 -2.51 18.31
N HIS A 142 8.30 -1.82 17.55
CA HIS A 142 7.50 -0.73 18.10
C HIS A 142 6.34 -1.29 18.94
N PRO A 143 6.17 -0.85 20.19
CA PRO A 143 5.17 -1.43 21.10
C PRO A 143 3.72 -1.21 20.65
N ASP A 144 3.45 -0.17 19.88
CA ASP A 144 2.10 0.16 19.43
C ASP A 144 1.82 -0.32 17.99
N ILE A 145 2.72 -1.09 17.37
CA ILE A 145 2.58 -1.54 15.97
C ILE A 145 1.31 -2.35 15.75
N ASP A 146 0.99 -3.23 16.68
CA ASP A 146 -0.17 -4.12 16.54
C ASP A 146 -1.49 -3.33 16.51
N ASN A 147 -1.60 -2.27 17.35
CA ASN A 147 -2.73 -1.35 17.31
C ASN A 147 -2.75 -0.51 16.02
N PHE A 148 -1.58 -0.03 15.59
CA PHE A 148 -1.46 0.72 14.34
C PHE A 148 -1.93 -0.11 13.14
N LEU A 149 -1.47 -1.36 13.03
CA LEU A 149 -1.86 -2.28 11.96
C LEU A 149 -3.34 -2.64 12.00
N PHE A 150 -3.88 -2.90 13.20
CA PHE A 150 -5.31 -3.18 13.36
C PHE A 150 -6.19 -2.07 12.81
N LYS A 151 -5.78 -0.81 12.95
CA LYS A 151 -6.48 0.34 12.39
C LYS A 151 -6.18 0.53 10.90
N ALA A 152 -4.93 0.34 10.48
CA ALA A 152 -4.52 0.50 9.08
C ALA A 152 -5.25 -0.46 8.13
N ILE A 153 -5.51 -1.70 8.54
CA ILE A 153 -6.28 -2.67 7.75
C ILE A 153 -7.76 -2.31 7.55
N GLN A 154 -8.26 -1.32 8.29
CA GLN A 154 -9.64 -0.82 8.13
C GLN A 154 -9.70 0.34 7.12
N CYS A 155 -8.55 0.89 6.74
CA CYS A 155 -8.43 1.93 5.73
C CYS A 155 -8.49 1.33 4.32
N HIS A 156 -8.65 2.19 3.31
CA HIS A 156 -8.82 1.75 1.91
C HIS A 156 -7.51 1.50 1.16
N PHE A 157 -6.36 1.91 1.69
CA PHE A 157 -5.07 1.74 1.04
C PHE A 157 -4.45 0.35 1.31
N GLU A 158 -3.63 -0.12 0.37
CA GLU A 158 -2.83 -1.32 0.60
C GLU A 158 -1.75 -1.06 1.66
N THR A 159 -1.56 -2.03 2.56
CA THR A 159 -0.51 -1.95 3.58
C THR A 159 0.60 -2.93 3.27
N ILE A 160 1.83 -2.43 3.22
CA ILE A 160 3.06 -3.21 3.05
C ILE A 160 3.94 -2.99 4.28
N ILE A 161 4.53 -4.05 4.82
CA ILE A 161 5.49 -3.95 5.93
C ILE A 161 6.83 -4.50 5.48
N LEU A 162 7.89 -3.70 5.65
CA LEU A 162 9.27 -4.17 5.50
C LEU A 162 9.81 -4.58 6.87
N THR A 163 10.24 -5.83 7.01
CA THR A 163 10.64 -6.42 8.28
C THR A 163 11.79 -7.40 8.15
N ASN A 164 12.60 -7.52 9.22
CA ASN A 164 13.53 -8.64 9.36
C ASN A 164 12.83 -9.93 9.80
N ALA A 165 11.55 -9.89 10.10
CA ALA A 165 10.65 -10.96 10.51
C ALA A 165 10.94 -11.61 11.87
N LEU A 166 12.06 -11.33 12.53
CA LEU A 166 12.48 -12.04 13.76
C LEU A 166 11.57 -11.80 14.98
N LEU A 167 10.67 -10.83 14.91
CA LEU A 167 9.68 -10.51 15.95
C LEU A 167 8.26 -10.91 15.56
N LEU A 168 8.08 -11.63 14.44
CA LEU A 168 6.81 -12.20 14.09
C LEU A 168 6.46 -13.35 15.03
N ASN A 169 5.20 -13.40 15.41
CA ASN A 169 4.60 -14.51 16.17
C ASN A 169 3.28 -14.92 15.50
N LYS A 170 2.68 -16.00 15.96
CA LYS A 170 1.43 -16.52 15.39
C LYS A 170 0.31 -15.47 15.34
N GLN A 171 0.14 -14.69 16.41
CA GLN A 171 -0.92 -13.67 16.47
C GLN A 171 -0.74 -12.60 15.39
N ARG A 172 0.51 -12.12 15.20
CA ARG A 172 0.85 -11.14 14.15
C ARG A 172 0.67 -11.71 12.75
N ILE A 173 1.10 -12.95 12.53
CA ILE A 173 0.90 -13.65 11.26
C ILE A 173 -0.58 -13.78 10.93
N ASP A 174 -1.42 -14.16 11.90
CA ASP A 174 -2.86 -14.26 11.71
C ASP A 174 -3.51 -12.91 11.38
N MET A 175 -3.07 -11.84 12.05
CA MET A 175 -3.53 -10.47 11.75
C MET A 175 -3.12 -10.03 10.34
N ILE A 176 -1.88 -10.27 9.95
CA ILE A 176 -1.33 -9.95 8.63
C ILE A 176 -2.13 -10.66 7.53
N LYS A 177 -2.39 -11.96 7.71
CA LYS A 177 -3.19 -12.75 6.75
C LYS A 177 -4.62 -12.23 6.64
N LYS A 178 -5.29 -11.99 7.77
CA LYS A 178 -6.67 -11.47 7.79
C LYS A 178 -6.78 -10.08 7.21
N GLY A 179 -5.77 -9.23 7.43
CA GLY A 179 -5.72 -7.86 6.92
C GLY A 179 -5.18 -7.75 5.51
N HIS A 180 -4.81 -8.86 4.85
CA HIS A 180 -4.18 -8.87 3.51
C HIS A 180 -2.93 -7.98 3.42
N ILE A 181 -2.17 -7.86 4.53
CA ILE A 181 -0.95 -7.06 4.58
C ILE A 181 0.16 -7.79 3.81
N GLN A 182 0.84 -7.08 2.93
CA GLN A 182 1.99 -7.61 2.24
C GLN A 182 3.25 -7.50 3.11
N LEU A 183 4.07 -8.55 3.13
CA LEU A 183 5.37 -8.55 3.82
C LEU A 183 6.51 -8.50 2.83
N GLY A 184 7.39 -7.50 3.00
CA GLY A 184 8.72 -7.49 2.43
C GLY A 184 9.72 -8.00 3.47
N ILE A 185 10.14 -9.26 3.34
CA ILE A 185 11.04 -9.90 4.30
C ILE A 185 12.48 -9.73 3.84
N SER A 186 13.32 -9.29 4.75
CA SER A 186 14.73 -9.01 4.48
C SER A 186 15.58 -10.29 4.52
N LEU A 187 16.08 -10.73 3.37
CA LEU A 187 16.98 -11.87 3.23
C LEU A 187 18.21 -11.47 2.40
N ASP A 188 19.39 -11.41 3.03
CA ASP A 188 20.64 -10.96 2.36
C ASP A 188 21.57 -12.10 1.95
N GLY A 189 21.18 -13.33 2.17
CA GLY A 189 21.96 -14.50 1.77
C GLY A 189 21.21 -15.80 1.94
N MET A 190 21.57 -16.80 1.18
CA MET A 190 20.96 -18.13 1.19
C MET A 190 21.58 -19.08 2.22
N THR A 191 22.59 -18.63 2.96
CA THR A 191 23.27 -19.38 4.01
C THR A 191 23.42 -18.53 5.26
N SER A 192 23.58 -19.17 6.42
CA SER A 192 23.86 -18.47 7.69
C SER A 192 25.13 -17.62 7.58
N ASP A 193 26.17 -18.10 6.93
CA ASP A 193 27.43 -17.35 6.81
C ASP A 193 27.25 -16.02 6.08
N THR A 194 26.48 -16.00 4.98
CA THR A 194 26.26 -14.79 4.20
C THR A 194 25.25 -13.85 4.84
N HIS A 195 24.14 -14.38 5.35
CA HIS A 195 23.11 -13.58 5.97
C HIS A 195 23.57 -12.99 7.32
N ASP A 196 24.13 -13.82 8.18
CA ASP A 196 24.58 -13.43 9.52
C ASP A 196 25.76 -12.47 9.48
N PHE A 197 26.62 -12.56 8.45
CA PHE A 197 27.70 -11.60 8.25
C PHE A 197 27.17 -10.15 8.17
N ILE A 198 26.01 -9.98 7.59
CA ILE A 198 25.38 -8.66 7.42
C ILE A 198 24.49 -8.33 8.61
N ARG A 199 23.62 -9.26 9.03
CA ARG A 199 22.53 -9.01 9.99
C ARG A 199 22.83 -9.39 11.43
N GLY A 200 23.90 -10.12 11.66
CA GLY A 200 24.29 -10.59 12.98
C GLY A 200 24.03 -12.08 13.18
N LYS A 201 24.84 -12.66 14.05
CA LYS A 201 24.90 -14.10 14.30
C LYS A 201 23.54 -14.67 14.73
N GLY A 202 23.10 -15.72 14.07
CA GLY A 202 21.87 -16.46 14.35
C GLY A 202 20.60 -15.82 13.77
N ALA A 203 20.71 -14.75 12.98
CA ALA A 203 19.56 -14.12 12.32
C ALA A 203 18.97 -15.03 11.26
N PHE A 204 19.80 -15.73 10.47
CA PHE A 204 19.37 -16.65 9.43
C PHE A 204 18.50 -17.79 9.98
N ASP A 205 19.04 -18.53 10.97
CA ASP A 205 18.33 -19.68 11.53
C ASP A 205 16.99 -19.28 12.18
N LYS A 206 16.94 -18.11 12.82
CA LYS A 206 15.69 -17.57 13.37
C LYS A 206 14.68 -17.25 12.26
N LEU A 207 15.14 -16.61 11.17
CA LEU A 207 14.30 -16.26 10.04
C LEU A 207 13.72 -17.51 9.39
N ILE A 208 14.55 -18.52 9.09
CA ILE A 208 14.10 -19.77 8.42
C ILE A 208 13.07 -20.54 9.27
N ARG A 209 13.15 -20.46 10.60
CA ARG A 209 12.14 -21.09 11.47
C ARG A 209 10.78 -20.39 11.46
N ILE A 210 10.75 -19.11 11.07
CA ILE A 210 9.52 -18.31 11.02
C ILE A 210 8.83 -18.44 9.67
N LEU A 211 9.61 -18.63 8.60
CA LEU A 211 9.12 -18.86 7.24
C LEU A 211 8.57 -20.27 7.04
#